data_2c46d14a9b7730f92bca1c8f92585ea1
#
_entry.id   2c46d14a9b7730f92bca1c8f92585ea1
#
_cell.length_a   1.000
_cell.length_b   1.000
_cell.length_c   1.000
_cell.angle_alpha   90.00
_cell.angle_beta   90.00
_cell.angle_gamma   90.00
#
_symmetry.space_group_name_H-M   'P 1'
#
loop_
_entity.id
_entity.type
_entity.pdbx_description
1 polymer ?
#
loop_
_entity_poly.entity_id
_entity_poly.type
_entity_poly.pdbx_seq_one_letter_code
_entity_poly.pdbx_strand_id
1 'polypeptide(L)'
;MAQTITQKILAKAANRKFVDVGESVWLNVDILLTHDVCGPPTFDIFKEEFGPDAKVWDPEKIVVLPDHYIFTANEHAHRNIDLLREFAKKQGLKHYYDVGTDRYKGVCHVALAEEGFNLPGTVLFGTDSHTCTSGAFGMFGTGIGNTDAAFILGTGKLWEKVPESIKFTFDGVMPPWLTAKDLILQILGDITTDGATYRAMEFDGEAIFSLPMEERMTLTNMAIEAGGMNGIIAADTIAEEYVKARSSKPYELFQSDSDALYHSKYHYNVRDLEPVVAQPHSPDNRATVRSVAGTKITKSYIGSCTGGKLTDFVMAAKILKGQKVAVTTNIVPATVQVARSLETEQYEGVSLKKIFEDAGCSVALPSCAACLGGPADTVGRSVDNDIVVSTTNRNFPGRMGSKHAGVYLASPLTAAASAITGKLTDPRDFL
;
A
#
# COMPACT_ATOMS: atom_id res chain seq x y z
N MET A 1 -14.39 5.20 29.52
CA MET A 1 -14.12 3.84 29.02
C MET A 1 -12.81 3.88 28.26
N ALA A 2 -12.02 2.85 28.40
CA ALA A 2 -10.77 2.72 27.63
C ALA A 2 -11.09 2.48 26.15
N GLN A 3 -10.35 3.13 25.26
CA GLN A 3 -10.56 3.08 23.82
C GLN A 3 -9.27 2.72 23.09
N THR A 4 -9.41 1.98 21.98
CA THR A 4 -8.33 1.80 21.02
C THR A 4 -8.08 3.08 20.23
N ILE A 5 -6.90 3.19 19.60
CA ILE A 5 -6.58 4.31 18.71
C ILE A 5 -7.64 4.49 17.62
N THR A 6 -8.13 3.41 17.04
CA THR A 6 -9.20 3.44 16.03
C THR A 6 -10.48 4.05 16.57
N GLN A 7 -10.93 3.63 17.77
CA GLN A 7 -12.11 4.20 18.39
C GLN A 7 -11.96 5.71 18.66
N LYS A 8 -10.79 6.16 19.13
CA LYS A 8 -10.53 7.58 19.41
C LYS A 8 -10.60 8.44 18.14
N ILE A 9 -10.02 7.96 17.05
CA ILE A 9 -10.07 8.67 15.75
C ILE A 9 -11.51 8.74 15.23
N LEU A 10 -12.26 7.64 15.29
CA LEU A 10 -13.66 7.61 14.86
C LEU A 10 -14.55 8.47 15.76
N ALA A 11 -14.32 8.49 17.07
CA ALA A 11 -15.02 9.38 17.99
C ALA A 11 -14.81 10.86 17.63
N LYS A 12 -13.56 11.26 17.35
CA LYS A 12 -13.26 12.61 16.90
C LYS A 12 -13.98 12.94 15.59
N ALA A 13 -13.91 12.06 14.59
CA ALA A 13 -14.58 12.27 13.30
C ALA A 13 -16.10 12.33 13.40
N ALA A 14 -16.69 11.66 14.42
CA ALA A 14 -18.11 11.73 14.75
C ALA A 14 -18.48 12.93 15.63
N ASN A 15 -17.53 13.80 15.99
CA ASN A 15 -17.70 14.89 16.96
C ASN A 15 -18.19 14.38 18.35
N ARG A 16 -17.67 13.25 18.80
CA ARG A 16 -18.02 12.59 20.06
C ARG A 16 -16.78 12.41 20.95
N LYS A 17 -16.99 12.24 22.24
CA LYS A 17 -15.90 11.94 23.19
C LYS A 17 -15.47 10.48 23.15
N PHE A 18 -16.38 9.58 22.83
CA PHE A 18 -16.14 8.14 22.72
C PHE A 18 -17.16 7.49 21.79
N VAL A 19 -16.82 6.32 21.29
CA VAL A 19 -17.69 5.43 20.51
C VAL A 19 -17.53 3.99 20.99
N ASP A 20 -18.61 3.23 20.93
CA ASP A 20 -18.62 1.82 21.29
C ASP A 20 -18.40 0.93 20.08
N VAL A 21 -17.67 -0.17 20.26
CA VAL A 21 -17.52 -1.21 19.24
C VAL A 21 -18.89 -1.72 18.80
N GLY A 22 -19.08 -1.84 17.49
CA GLY A 22 -20.34 -2.28 16.89
C GLY A 22 -21.40 -1.19 16.72
N GLU A 23 -21.17 0.00 17.25
CA GLU A 23 -22.03 1.16 17.03
C GLU A 23 -21.86 1.70 15.58
N SER A 24 -22.96 2.12 14.95
CA SER A 24 -22.90 2.84 13.67
C SER A 24 -22.88 4.34 13.91
N VAL A 25 -21.86 5.00 13.38
CA VAL A 25 -21.63 6.43 13.57
C VAL A 25 -21.45 7.17 12.26
N TRP A 26 -21.92 8.41 12.19
CA TRP A 26 -21.64 9.28 11.06
C TRP A 26 -20.29 9.97 11.25
N LEU A 27 -19.40 9.79 10.29
CA LEU A 27 -18.06 10.36 10.29
C LEU A 27 -17.98 11.55 9.33
N ASN A 28 -17.36 12.64 9.78
CA ASN A 28 -16.92 13.70 8.89
C ASN A 28 -15.63 13.22 8.20
N VAL A 29 -15.59 13.34 6.87
CA VAL A 29 -14.47 12.87 6.06
C VAL A 29 -13.44 13.97 5.93
N ASP A 30 -12.18 13.67 6.24
CA ASP A 30 -11.08 14.61 6.06
C ASP A 30 -10.56 14.58 4.62
N ILE A 31 -10.46 13.39 4.01
CA ILE A 31 -10.00 13.20 2.63
C ILE A 31 -10.77 12.09 1.95
N LEU A 32 -11.16 12.31 0.69
CA LEU A 32 -11.61 11.28 -0.25
C LEU A 32 -10.55 11.11 -1.35
N LEU A 33 -10.02 9.89 -1.47
CA LEU A 33 -9.09 9.49 -2.53
C LEU A 33 -9.82 8.70 -3.63
N THR A 34 -9.52 9.02 -4.90
CA THR A 34 -9.92 8.19 -6.03
C THR A 34 -8.86 8.18 -7.15
N HIS A 35 -9.01 7.30 -8.11
CA HIS A 35 -8.05 7.06 -9.19
C HIS A 35 -8.74 6.72 -10.52
N ASP A 36 -7.96 6.39 -11.56
CA ASP A 36 -8.45 6.22 -12.93
C ASP A 36 -9.37 5.02 -13.18
N VAL A 37 -9.35 4.00 -12.30
CA VAL A 37 -10.26 2.85 -12.45
C VAL A 37 -11.61 3.11 -11.78
N CYS A 38 -11.60 3.65 -10.56
CA CYS A 38 -12.81 3.82 -9.75
C CYS A 38 -13.42 5.24 -9.82
N GLY A 39 -12.65 6.24 -10.22
CA GLY A 39 -13.13 7.62 -10.33
C GLY A 39 -14.30 7.78 -11.30
N PRO A 40 -14.18 7.33 -12.56
CA PRO A 40 -15.28 7.49 -13.53
C PRO A 40 -16.62 6.93 -13.06
N PRO A 41 -16.76 5.67 -12.61
CA PRO A 41 -18.04 5.16 -12.10
C PRO A 41 -18.51 5.89 -10.82
N THR A 42 -17.60 6.33 -9.95
CA THR A 42 -17.95 7.16 -8.79
C THR A 42 -18.59 8.48 -9.21
N PHE A 43 -18.03 9.13 -10.22
CA PHE A 43 -18.54 10.41 -10.74
C PHE A 43 -19.88 10.28 -11.46
N ASP A 44 -20.12 9.15 -12.12
CA ASP A 44 -21.41 8.89 -12.74
C ASP A 44 -22.50 8.67 -11.69
N ILE A 45 -22.24 7.87 -10.65
CA ILE A 45 -23.17 7.72 -9.51
C ILE A 45 -23.43 9.07 -8.83
N PHE A 46 -22.39 9.89 -8.63
CA PHE A 46 -22.56 11.22 -8.05
C PHE A 46 -23.50 12.11 -8.88
N LYS A 47 -23.35 12.09 -10.22
CA LYS A 47 -24.26 12.85 -11.12
C LYS A 47 -25.69 12.32 -11.09
N GLU A 48 -25.87 11.00 -11.01
CA GLU A 48 -27.19 10.36 -10.94
C GLU A 48 -27.91 10.70 -9.64
N GLU A 49 -27.24 10.62 -8.51
CA GLU A 49 -27.85 10.78 -7.18
C GLU A 49 -28.03 12.26 -6.77
N PHE A 50 -27.11 13.14 -7.13
CA PHE A 50 -27.11 14.54 -6.71
C PHE A 50 -27.47 15.52 -7.83
N GLY A 51 -27.54 15.05 -9.07
CA GLY A 51 -27.88 15.83 -10.25
C GLY A 51 -26.63 16.27 -11.06
N PRO A 52 -26.84 16.55 -12.37
CA PRO A 52 -25.74 16.82 -13.31
C PRO A 52 -24.97 18.11 -12.99
N ASP A 53 -25.58 19.06 -12.28
CA ASP A 53 -24.95 20.33 -11.93
C ASP A 53 -24.53 20.40 -10.46
N ALA A 54 -24.67 19.30 -9.73
CA ALA A 54 -24.26 19.23 -8.34
C ALA A 54 -22.78 19.58 -8.18
N LYS A 55 -22.47 20.22 -7.06
CA LYS A 55 -21.08 20.49 -6.65
C LYS A 55 -20.66 19.55 -5.56
N VAL A 56 -19.39 19.17 -5.58
CA VAL A 56 -18.80 18.38 -4.51
C VAL A 56 -18.78 19.20 -3.21
N TRP A 57 -18.82 18.50 -2.06
CA TRP A 57 -18.92 19.16 -0.75
C TRP A 57 -17.72 20.07 -0.45
N ASP A 58 -16.51 19.66 -0.82
CA ASP A 58 -15.28 20.44 -0.60
C ASP A 58 -14.19 20.01 -1.61
N PRO A 59 -13.87 20.83 -2.61
CA PRO A 59 -12.88 20.49 -3.63
C PRO A 59 -11.43 20.45 -3.10
N GLU A 60 -11.16 20.95 -1.88
CA GLU A 60 -9.85 20.86 -1.21
C GLU A 60 -9.63 19.52 -0.51
N LYS A 61 -10.68 18.71 -0.33
CA LYS A 61 -10.64 17.43 0.37
C LYS A 61 -10.72 16.22 -0.56
N ILE A 62 -10.83 16.45 -1.86
CA ILE A 62 -10.89 15.38 -2.86
C ILE A 62 -9.55 15.31 -3.57
N VAL A 63 -8.93 14.13 -3.51
CA VAL A 63 -7.64 13.83 -4.13
C VAL A 63 -7.84 12.81 -5.24
N VAL A 64 -7.41 13.15 -6.45
CA VAL A 64 -7.50 12.26 -7.62
C VAL A 64 -6.10 11.97 -8.13
N LEU A 65 -5.68 10.71 -8.04
CA LEU A 65 -4.35 10.22 -8.39
C LEU A 65 -4.47 9.05 -9.38
N PRO A 66 -4.48 9.30 -10.70
CA PRO A 66 -4.45 8.22 -11.68
C PRO A 66 -3.11 7.50 -11.65
N ASP A 67 -3.13 6.16 -11.52
CA ASP A 67 -1.92 5.35 -11.31
C ASP A 67 -2.00 3.90 -11.82
N HIS A 68 -3.19 3.44 -12.25
CA HIS A 68 -3.41 2.05 -12.64
C HIS A 68 -3.28 1.84 -14.15
N TYR A 69 -4.26 2.28 -14.94
CA TYR A 69 -4.28 2.06 -16.39
C TYR A 69 -3.75 3.27 -17.13
N ILE A 70 -2.48 3.53 -16.88
CA ILE A 70 -1.72 4.65 -17.42
C ILE A 70 -0.54 4.13 -18.25
N PHE A 71 0.07 4.99 -19.07
CA PHE A 71 1.19 4.64 -19.96
C PHE A 71 0.90 3.43 -20.85
N THR A 72 -0.30 3.35 -21.40
CA THR A 72 -0.79 2.29 -22.26
C THR A 72 -1.41 2.85 -23.55
N ALA A 73 -1.44 2.07 -24.61
CA ALA A 73 -2.16 2.39 -25.84
C ALA A 73 -3.67 2.06 -25.76
N ASN A 74 -4.18 1.59 -24.62
CA ASN A 74 -5.56 1.17 -24.47
C ASN A 74 -6.53 2.35 -24.47
N GLU A 75 -7.49 2.39 -25.41
CA GLU A 75 -8.44 3.48 -25.58
C GLU A 75 -9.39 3.66 -24.38
N HIS A 76 -9.79 2.57 -23.70
CA HIS A 76 -10.63 2.67 -22.49
C HIS A 76 -9.89 3.35 -21.34
N ALA A 77 -8.59 3.07 -21.21
CA ALA A 77 -7.75 3.74 -20.23
C ALA A 77 -7.66 5.25 -20.51
N HIS A 78 -7.45 5.65 -21.78
CA HIS A 78 -7.43 7.06 -22.16
C HIS A 78 -8.76 7.75 -21.88
N ARG A 79 -9.89 7.09 -22.22
CA ARG A 79 -11.23 7.62 -21.91
C ARG A 79 -11.41 7.86 -20.41
N ASN A 80 -10.95 6.96 -19.56
CA ASN A 80 -11.05 7.13 -18.10
C ASN A 80 -10.28 8.38 -17.66
N ILE A 81 -9.08 8.59 -18.16
CA ILE A 81 -8.28 9.80 -17.86
C ILE A 81 -9.01 11.06 -18.30
N ASP A 82 -9.63 11.06 -19.48
CA ASP A 82 -10.38 12.22 -19.97
C ASP A 82 -11.60 12.53 -19.09
N LEU A 83 -12.31 11.50 -18.61
CA LEU A 83 -13.42 11.67 -17.66
C LEU A 83 -12.94 12.26 -16.32
N LEU A 84 -11.77 11.85 -15.83
CA LEU A 84 -11.18 12.46 -14.62
C LEU A 84 -10.85 13.94 -14.85
N ARG A 85 -10.27 14.29 -15.99
CA ARG A 85 -9.94 15.68 -16.37
C ARG A 85 -11.18 16.56 -16.42
N GLU A 86 -12.23 16.07 -17.10
CA GLU A 86 -13.51 16.77 -17.22
C GLU A 86 -14.11 17.03 -15.84
N PHE A 87 -14.20 15.98 -14.99
CA PHE A 87 -14.76 16.11 -13.66
C PHE A 87 -13.94 17.06 -12.78
N ALA A 88 -12.63 16.90 -12.74
CA ALA A 88 -11.75 17.76 -11.96
C ALA A 88 -11.90 19.24 -12.36
N LYS A 89 -11.98 19.53 -13.65
CA LYS A 89 -12.21 20.89 -14.18
C LYS A 89 -13.59 21.42 -13.80
N LYS A 90 -14.65 20.62 -13.99
CA LYS A 90 -16.05 21.00 -13.69
C LYS A 90 -16.24 21.30 -12.20
N GLN A 91 -15.62 20.51 -11.34
CA GLN A 91 -15.72 20.64 -9.88
C GLN A 91 -14.69 21.59 -9.26
N GLY A 92 -13.68 22.01 -10.02
CA GLY A 92 -12.61 22.89 -9.53
C GLY A 92 -11.71 22.20 -8.51
N LEU A 93 -11.47 20.89 -8.69
CA LEU A 93 -10.63 20.11 -7.77
C LEU A 93 -9.21 20.66 -7.74
N LYS A 94 -8.67 20.85 -6.54
CA LYS A 94 -7.32 21.38 -6.33
C LYS A 94 -6.26 20.29 -6.47
N HIS A 95 -6.59 19.08 -6.06
CA HIS A 95 -5.69 17.96 -5.93
C HIS A 95 -5.97 16.90 -7.00
N TYR A 96 -5.85 17.30 -8.25
CA TYR A 96 -5.85 16.42 -9.41
C TYR A 96 -4.44 16.33 -9.99
N TYR A 97 -3.87 15.12 -10.00
CA TYR A 97 -2.49 14.85 -10.37
C TYR A 97 -2.41 14.17 -11.75
N ASP A 98 -2.61 14.96 -12.80
CA ASP A 98 -2.84 14.52 -14.17
C ASP A 98 -1.64 13.77 -14.77
N VAL A 99 -1.92 12.59 -15.33
CA VAL A 99 -0.93 11.76 -16.02
C VAL A 99 -0.47 12.43 -17.32
N GLY A 100 0.81 12.28 -17.63
CA GLY A 100 1.41 12.94 -18.82
C GLY A 100 1.76 14.41 -18.61
N THR A 101 1.60 14.95 -17.42
CA THR A 101 2.01 16.30 -17.04
C THR A 101 3.04 16.25 -15.89
N ASP A 102 3.64 17.39 -15.57
CA ASP A 102 4.55 17.56 -14.42
C ASP A 102 3.85 17.37 -13.06
N ARG A 103 2.52 17.35 -13.06
CA ARG A 103 1.72 17.08 -11.86
C ARG A 103 1.60 15.59 -11.53
N TYR A 104 1.90 14.69 -12.46
CA TYR A 104 1.84 13.26 -12.22
C TYR A 104 2.77 12.83 -11.06
N LYS A 105 2.27 11.98 -10.15
CA LYS A 105 3.01 11.59 -8.94
C LYS A 105 3.33 10.10 -8.85
N GLY A 106 2.51 9.23 -9.41
CA GLY A 106 2.66 7.78 -9.33
C GLY A 106 1.58 7.12 -8.49
N VAL A 107 1.93 6.00 -7.85
CA VAL A 107 0.99 5.16 -7.09
C VAL A 107 0.34 5.94 -5.96
N CYS A 108 -0.99 5.97 -5.98
CA CYS A 108 -1.82 6.87 -5.18
C CYS A 108 -1.52 6.82 -3.67
N HIS A 109 -1.33 5.64 -3.09
CA HIS A 109 -1.11 5.49 -1.64
C HIS A 109 0.24 6.05 -1.18
N VAL A 110 1.28 5.92 -2.00
CA VAL A 110 2.61 6.47 -1.70
C VAL A 110 2.65 7.96 -2.01
N ALA A 111 2.11 8.36 -3.17
CA ALA A 111 2.02 9.76 -3.57
C ALA A 111 1.20 10.61 -2.57
N LEU A 112 0.10 10.06 -2.03
CA LEU A 112 -0.71 10.72 -1.01
C LEU A 112 0.12 11.09 0.24
N ALA A 113 1.00 10.19 0.67
CA ALA A 113 1.90 10.44 1.80
C ALA A 113 2.99 11.47 1.44
N GLU A 114 3.59 11.36 0.26
CA GLU A 114 4.62 12.29 -0.22
C GLU A 114 4.09 13.72 -0.40
N GLU A 115 2.82 13.87 -0.80
CA GLU A 115 2.15 15.17 -0.97
C GLU A 115 1.57 15.74 0.35
N GLY A 116 1.80 15.09 1.50
CA GLY A 116 1.47 15.61 2.83
C GLY A 116 -0.02 15.53 3.20
N PHE A 117 -0.77 14.60 2.61
CA PHE A 117 -2.19 14.37 2.97
C PHE A 117 -2.37 13.48 4.18
N ASN A 118 -1.39 12.65 4.51
CA ASN A 118 -1.48 11.71 5.62
C ASN A 118 -1.18 12.42 6.95
N LEU A 119 -2.24 12.82 7.66
CA LEU A 119 -2.15 13.54 8.92
C LEU A 119 -2.68 12.69 10.08
N PRO A 120 -1.92 12.51 11.18
CA PRO A 120 -2.36 11.75 12.33
C PRO A 120 -3.74 12.17 12.84
N GLY A 121 -4.53 11.20 13.29
CA GLY A 121 -5.85 11.46 13.87
C GLY A 121 -6.93 11.93 12.90
N THR A 122 -6.73 11.73 11.59
CA THR A 122 -7.73 12.05 10.54
C THR A 122 -8.32 10.79 9.93
N VAL A 123 -9.44 10.97 9.19
CA VAL A 123 -10.17 9.91 8.49
C VAL A 123 -10.04 10.08 6.99
N LEU A 124 -9.58 9.03 6.32
CA LEU A 124 -9.44 8.96 4.88
C LEU A 124 -10.24 7.79 4.33
N PHE A 125 -11.12 8.06 3.39
CA PHE A 125 -11.77 7.04 2.58
C PHE A 125 -11.21 7.07 1.16
N GLY A 126 -11.02 5.90 0.56
CA GLY A 126 -10.53 5.80 -0.82
C GLY A 126 -11.25 4.72 -1.60
N THR A 127 -11.37 4.91 -2.90
CA THR A 127 -11.98 3.92 -3.79
C THR A 127 -11.06 2.74 -4.11
N ASP A 128 -9.85 2.73 -3.55
CA ASP A 128 -8.92 1.60 -3.60
C ASP A 128 -8.85 0.87 -2.26
N SER A 129 -8.82 -0.45 -2.30
CA SER A 129 -8.79 -1.30 -1.10
C SER A 129 -7.55 -1.10 -0.22
N HIS A 130 -6.40 -0.68 -0.80
CA HIS A 130 -5.16 -0.45 -0.07
C HIS A 130 -5.07 0.96 0.56
N THR A 131 -6.17 1.69 0.64
CA THR A 131 -6.28 2.97 1.38
C THR A 131 -5.87 2.83 2.85
N CYS A 132 -5.94 1.61 3.40
CA CYS A 132 -5.41 1.28 4.74
C CYS A 132 -3.92 1.57 4.91
N THR A 133 -3.15 1.75 3.82
CA THR A 133 -1.74 2.21 3.86
C THR A 133 -1.55 3.46 4.73
N SER A 134 -2.52 4.39 4.70
CA SER A 134 -2.46 5.64 5.45
C SER A 134 -2.47 5.45 6.98
N GLY A 135 -2.89 4.28 7.46
CA GLY A 135 -2.85 3.95 8.88
C GLY A 135 -1.43 3.89 9.47
N ALA A 136 -0.39 3.80 8.65
CA ALA A 136 1.00 3.95 9.06
C ALA A 136 1.30 5.30 9.75
N PHE A 137 0.46 6.29 9.52
CA PHE A 137 0.55 7.65 10.05
C PHE A 137 -0.39 7.89 11.24
N GLY A 138 -0.98 6.86 11.84
CA GLY A 138 -1.97 7.02 12.89
C GLY A 138 -3.29 7.62 12.39
N MET A 139 -3.72 7.24 11.19
CA MET A 139 -4.99 7.62 10.57
C MET A 139 -5.96 6.44 10.55
N PHE A 140 -7.25 6.72 10.47
CA PHE A 140 -8.21 5.73 10.02
C PHE A 140 -8.36 5.85 8.50
N GLY A 141 -7.66 4.99 7.76
CA GLY A 141 -7.73 4.89 6.30
C GLY A 141 -8.39 3.58 5.88
N THR A 142 -9.43 3.62 5.06
CA THR A 142 -10.10 2.41 4.58
C THR A 142 -10.60 2.54 3.15
N GLY A 143 -10.63 1.40 2.44
CA GLY A 143 -11.20 1.29 1.10
C GLY A 143 -12.72 1.19 1.14
N ILE A 144 -13.39 1.89 0.23
CA ILE A 144 -14.85 1.91 0.10
C ILE A 144 -15.31 1.68 -1.35
N GLY A 145 -16.57 1.35 -1.52
CA GLY A 145 -17.21 1.22 -2.83
C GLY A 145 -17.46 2.57 -3.53
N ASN A 146 -17.67 2.50 -4.84
CA ASN A 146 -17.94 3.71 -5.64
C ASN A 146 -19.21 4.45 -5.20
N THR A 147 -20.23 3.74 -4.73
CA THR A 147 -21.47 4.32 -4.20
C THR A 147 -21.20 5.17 -2.97
N ASP A 148 -20.48 4.63 -1.99
CA ASP A 148 -20.13 5.36 -0.77
C ASP A 148 -19.25 6.59 -1.08
N ALA A 149 -18.29 6.43 -2.00
CA ALA A 149 -17.47 7.54 -2.46
C ALA A 149 -18.29 8.64 -3.13
N ALA A 150 -19.30 8.29 -3.93
CA ALA A 150 -20.21 9.26 -4.54
C ALA A 150 -21.04 10.02 -3.48
N PHE A 151 -21.49 9.33 -2.41
CA PHE A 151 -22.16 9.97 -1.29
C PHE A 151 -21.22 10.91 -0.52
N ILE A 152 -19.96 10.53 -0.33
CA ILE A 152 -18.96 11.43 0.26
C ILE A 152 -18.77 12.66 -0.64
N LEU A 153 -18.69 12.50 -1.97
CA LEU A 153 -18.61 13.66 -2.88
C LEU A 153 -19.73 14.66 -2.66
N GLY A 154 -20.94 14.20 -2.39
CA GLY A 154 -22.10 15.07 -2.18
C GLY A 154 -22.25 15.62 -0.76
N THR A 155 -21.78 14.90 0.26
CA THR A 155 -22.13 15.19 1.65
C THR A 155 -20.94 15.47 2.56
N GLY A 156 -19.74 15.01 2.20
CA GLY A 156 -18.56 15.04 3.08
C GLY A 156 -18.64 14.10 4.27
N LYS A 157 -19.56 13.14 4.24
CA LYS A 157 -19.83 12.23 5.37
C LYS A 157 -20.03 10.81 4.87
N LEU A 158 -19.69 9.87 5.76
CA LEU A 158 -20.04 8.47 5.61
C LEU A 158 -20.40 7.89 6.98
N TRP A 159 -21.40 7.00 7.05
CA TRP A 159 -21.61 6.21 8.24
C TRP A 159 -20.70 4.99 8.23
N GLU A 160 -20.21 4.63 9.40
CA GLU A 160 -19.35 3.48 9.55
C GLU A 160 -19.69 2.74 10.85
N LYS A 161 -19.59 1.42 10.84
CA LYS A 161 -19.70 0.62 12.05
C LYS A 161 -18.34 0.56 12.73
N VAL A 162 -18.26 1.00 13.98
CA VAL A 162 -17.01 1.01 14.75
C VAL A 162 -16.47 -0.43 14.88
N PRO A 163 -15.28 -0.72 14.32
CA PRO A 163 -14.73 -2.07 14.31
C PRO A 163 -14.15 -2.46 15.67
N GLU A 164 -14.13 -3.76 15.96
CA GLU A 164 -13.20 -4.33 16.92
C GLU A 164 -11.77 -4.13 16.45
N SER A 165 -10.80 -4.17 17.36
CA SER A 165 -9.38 -4.15 17.03
C SER A 165 -8.70 -5.47 17.39
N ILE A 166 -7.75 -5.89 16.53
CA ILE A 166 -6.80 -6.96 16.82
C ILE A 166 -5.43 -6.30 17.02
N LYS A 167 -4.70 -6.70 18.06
CA LYS A 167 -3.37 -6.17 18.33
C LYS A 167 -2.29 -7.17 17.95
N PHE A 168 -1.30 -6.69 17.20
CA PHE A 168 -0.11 -7.44 16.79
C PHE A 168 1.12 -6.74 17.35
N THR A 169 1.78 -7.37 18.32
CA THR A 169 2.99 -6.84 18.96
C THR A 169 4.21 -7.59 18.45
N PHE A 170 5.21 -6.84 17.97
CA PHE A 170 6.49 -7.37 17.52
C PHE A 170 7.62 -6.81 18.38
N ASP A 171 8.25 -7.68 19.16
CA ASP A 171 9.36 -7.32 20.02
C ASP A 171 10.70 -7.77 19.47
N GLY A 172 11.75 -7.08 19.91
CA GLY A 172 13.12 -7.34 19.54
C GLY A 172 13.62 -6.45 18.39
N VAL A 173 14.92 -6.55 18.12
CA VAL A 173 15.58 -5.80 17.05
C VAL A 173 15.40 -6.53 15.73
N MET A 174 14.94 -5.82 14.71
CA MET A 174 14.74 -6.37 13.35
C MET A 174 16.04 -6.95 12.80
N PRO A 175 16.07 -8.25 12.45
CA PRO A 175 17.21 -8.85 11.76
C PRO A 175 17.38 -8.23 10.35
N PRO A 176 18.62 -8.13 9.84
CA PRO A 176 18.90 -7.48 8.55
C PRO A 176 18.30 -8.22 7.34
N TRP A 177 17.82 -9.45 7.52
CA TRP A 177 17.19 -10.26 6.49
C TRP A 177 15.66 -10.26 6.53
N LEU A 178 15.03 -9.57 7.50
CA LEU A 178 13.59 -9.39 7.59
C LEU A 178 13.18 -7.97 7.21
N THR A 179 11.99 -7.88 6.65
CA THR A 179 11.34 -6.63 6.29
C THR A 179 9.90 -6.62 6.80
N ALA A 180 9.22 -5.48 6.77
CA ALA A 180 7.80 -5.41 7.11
C ALA A 180 6.94 -6.33 6.22
N LYS A 181 7.40 -6.63 4.99
CA LYS A 181 6.74 -7.60 4.12
C LYS A 181 6.74 -9.02 4.70
N ASP A 182 7.83 -9.44 5.30
CA ASP A 182 7.91 -10.74 5.97
C ASP A 182 7.00 -10.77 7.21
N LEU A 183 6.92 -9.65 7.97
CA LEU A 183 6.06 -9.56 9.14
C LEU A 183 4.58 -9.68 8.78
N ILE A 184 4.12 -8.98 7.73
CA ILE A 184 2.70 -9.07 7.34
C ILE A 184 2.36 -10.41 6.70
N LEU A 185 3.26 -11.01 5.93
CA LEU A 185 3.07 -12.37 5.41
C LEU A 185 3.07 -13.42 6.52
N GLN A 186 3.83 -13.20 7.62
CA GLN A 186 3.74 -14.01 8.81
C GLN A 186 2.34 -13.96 9.42
N ILE A 187 1.80 -12.75 9.63
CA ILE A 187 0.46 -12.55 10.17
C ILE A 187 -0.59 -13.23 9.27
N LEU A 188 -0.54 -12.99 7.97
CA LEU A 188 -1.50 -13.57 7.01
C LEU A 188 -1.51 -15.09 7.06
N GLY A 189 -0.34 -15.72 7.19
CA GLY A 189 -0.23 -17.16 7.36
C GLY A 189 -0.82 -17.67 8.67
N ASP A 190 -0.87 -16.85 9.72
CA ASP A 190 -1.37 -17.25 11.04
C ASP A 190 -2.88 -17.02 11.20
N ILE A 191 -3.44 -15.95 10.59
CA ILE A 191 -4.85 -15.58 10.77
C ILE A 191 -5.71 -15.76 9.52
N THR A 192 -5.11 -16.14 8.37
CA THR A 192 -5.74 -16.29 7.05
C THR A 192 -6.27 -14.99 6.43
N THR A 193 -6.84 -15.08 5.22
CA THR A 193 -7.36 -13.92 4.47
C THR A 193 -8.67 -13.34 5.03
N ASP A 194 -9.27 -13.96 6.02
CA ASP A 194 -10.53 -13.55 6.65
C ASP A 194 -10.41 -13.31 8.17
N GLY A 195 -9.24 -13.55 8.76
CA GLY A 195 -9.02 -13.48 10.20
C GLY A 195 -9.23 -12.09 10.83
N ALA A 196 -9.12 -11.03 10.04
CA ALA A 196 -9.38 -9.66 10.48
C ALA A 196 -10.63 -9.04 9.83
N THR A 197 -11.54 -9.86 9.26
CA THR A 197 -12.74 -9.34 8.58
C THR A 197 -13.50 -8.35 9.44
N TYR A 198 -13.72 -7.14 8.92
CA TYR A 198 -14.38 -6.00 9.58
C TYR A 198 -13.70 -5.54 10.88
N ARG A 199 -12.40 -5.78 11.06
CA ARG A 199 -11.63 -5.36 12.24
C ARG A 199 -10.52 -4.40 11.84
N ALA A 200 -10.07 -3.59 12.79
CA ALA A 200 -8.85 -2.82 12.68
C ALA A 200 -7.66 -3.68 13.16
N MET A 201 -6.55 -3.63 12.45
CA MET A 201 -5.30 -4.31 12.82
C MET A 201 -4.34 -3.26 13.38
N GLU A 202 -4.11 -3.27 14.70
CA GLU A 202 -3.18 -2.38 15.38
C GLU A 202 -1.81 -3.05 15.51
N PHE A 203 -0.78 -2.41 14.98
CA PHE A 203 0.59 -2.91 15.04
C PHE A 203 1.39 -2.11 16.06
N ASP A 204 2.13 -2.81 16.92
CA ASP A 204 2.81 -2.27 18.10
C ASP A 204 4.11 -3.06 18.38
N GLY A 205 4.90 -2.57 19.31
CA GLY A 205 6.14 -3.21 19.77
C GLY A 205 7.41 -2.54 19.25
N GLU A 206 8.53 -2.87 19.90
CA GLU A 206 9.84 -2.27 19.65
C GLU A 206 10.24 -2.36 18.17
N ALA A 207 10.05 -3.54 17.57
CA ALA A 207 10.39 -3.75 16.18
C ALA A 207 9.59 -2.84 15.24
N ILE A 208 8.27 -2.64 15.51
CA ILE A 208 7.41 -1.80 14.67
C ILE A 208 7.81 -0.33 14.74
N PHE A 209 8.06 0.18 15.96
CA PHE A 209 8.47 1.58 16.15
C PHE A 209 9.88 1.88 15.65
N SER A 210 10.72 0.85 15.45
CA SER A 210 12.04 1.01 14.83
C SER A 210 11.98 1.09 13.28
N LEU A 211 10.87 0.72 12.66
CA LEU A 211 10.72 0.74 11.20
C LEU A 211 10.66 2.16 10.65
N PRO A 212 11.30 2.43 9.51
CA PRO A 212 11.08 3.67 8.76
C PRO A 212 9.64 3.71 8.22
N MET A 213 9.13 4.91 7.92
CA MET A 213 7.75 5.11 7.48
C MET A 213 7.34 4.24 6.30
N GLU A 214 8.23 4.06 5.33
CA GLU A 214 7.96 3.25 4.13
C GLU A 214 7.72 1.77 4.46
N GLU A 215 8.42 1.22 5.45
CA GLU A 215 8.19 -0.13 5.96
C GLU A 215 6.85 -0.23 6.72
N ARG A 216 6.53 0.79 7.54
CA ARG A 216 5.23 0.89 8.23
C ARG A 216 4.08 0.93 7.22
N MET A 217 4.24 1.66 6.11
CA MET A 217 3.28 1.69 5.01
C MET A 217 3.09 0.30 4.38
N THR A 218 4.13 -0.51 4.23
CA THR A 218 4.01 -1.89 3.75
C THR A 218 3.16 -2.75 4.68
N LEU A 219 3.37 -2.63 5.99
CA LEU A 219 2.66 -3.40 7.00
C LEU A 219 1.17 -3.06 6.99
N THR A 220 0.83 -1.77 7.08
CA THR A 220 -0.56 -1.32 7.09
C THR A 220 -1.27 -1.52 5.76
N ASN A 221 -0.56 -1.41 4.62
CA ASN A 221 -1.11 -1.65 3.28
C ASN A 221 -1.76 -3.02 3.16
N MET A 222 -1.14 -4.05 3.70
CA MET A 222 -1.61 -5.44 3.55
C MET A 222 -2.59 -5.89 4.64
N ALA A 223 -3.06 -4.99 5.50
CA ALA A 223 -4.13 -5.33 6.46
C ALA A 223 -5.41 -5.79 5.75
N ILE A 224 -5.73 -5.22 4.60
CA ILE A 224 -6.89 -5.62 3.79
C ILE A 224 -6.77 -7.07 3.29
N GLU A 225 -5.58 -7.63 3.16
CA GLU A 225 -5.38 -9.02 2.73
C GLU A 225 -5.83 -10.04 3.79
N ALA A 226 -5.98 -9.61 5.06
CA ALA A 226 -6.63 -10.36 6.12
C ALA A 226 -8.12 -10.03 6.29
N GLY A 227 -8.71 -9.24 5.39
CA GLY A 227 -10.07 -8.71 5.52
C GLY A 227 -10.19 -7.50 6.45
N GLY A 228 -9.06 -6.96 6.92
CA GLY A 228 -9.04 -5.81 7.84
C GLY A 228 -9.54 -4.53 7.19
N MET A 229 -10.35 -3.76 7.90
CA MET A 229 -10.81 -2.44 7.44
C MET A 229 -9.67 -1.43 7.42
N ASN A 230 -8.81 -1.48 8.43
CA ASN A 230 -7.70 -0.57 8.63
C ASN A 230 -6.52 -1.30 9.26
N GLY A 231 -5.30 -1.00 8.80
CA GLY A 231 -4.08 -1.29 9.53
C GLY A 231 -3.61 0.00 10.16
N ILE A 232 -3.23 0.02 11.43
CA ILE A 232 -2.89 1.26 12.12
C ILE A 232 -1.67 1.10 13.01
N ILE A 233 -0.80 2.13 12.98
CA ILE A 233 0.34 2.30 13.88
C ILE A 233 0.18 3.67 14.55
N ALA A 234 0.29 3.74 15.87
CA ALA A 234 0.26 5.02 16.56
C ALA A 234 1.42 5.91 16.06
N ALA A 235 1.11 7.15 15.70
CA ALA A 235 2.13 8.06 15.22
C ALA A 235 3.10 8.43 16.35
N ASP A 236 4.39 8.32 16.04
CA ASP A 236 5.52 8.64 16.91
C ASP A 236 6.40 9.73 16.28
N THR A 237 7.57 9.96 16.85
CA THR A 237 8.54 10.94 16.35
C THR A 237 8.91 10.73 14.89
N ILE A 238 9.10 9.48 14.43
CA ILE A 238 9.42 9.16 13.04
C ILE A 238 8.27 9.58 12.11
N ALA A 239 7.03 9.26 12.49
CA ALA A 239 5.84 9.66 11.74
C ALA A 239 5.67 11.19 11.73
N GLU A 240 5.87 11.84 12.88
CA GLU A 240 5.77 13.30 12.97
C GLU A 240 6.81 14.03 12.12
N GLU A 241 8.07 13.57 12.14
CA GLU A 241 9.13 14.14 11.29
C GLU A 241 8.80 14.02 9.80
N TYR A 242 8.29 12.85 9.38
CA TYR A 242 7.84 12.64 8.00
C TYR A 242 6.71 13.61 7.61
N VAL A 243 5.72 13.77 8.48
CA VAL A 243 4.56 14.66 8.26
C VAL A 243 4.99 16.13 8.25
N LYS A 244 5.77 16.58 9.23
CA LYS A 244 6.23 17.98 9.35
C LYS A 244 7.08 18.41 8.15
N ALA A 245 7.82 17.50 7.54
CA ALA A 245 8.58 17.78 6.32
C ALA A 245 7.71 18.03 5.08
N ARG A 246 6.39 17.66 5.12
CA ARG A 246 5.49 17.67 3.96
C ARG A 246 4.21 18.48 4.16
N SER A 247 3.83 18.76 5.40
CA SER A 247 2.59 19.47 5.72
C SER A 247 2.77 20.38 6.93
N SER A 248 2.19 21.58 6.83
CA SER A 248 2.04 22.51 7.95
C SER A 248 0.63 22.49 8.58
N LYS A 249 -0.26 21.61 8.10
CA LYS A 249 -1.62 21.50 8.62
C LYS A 249 -1.60 20.94 10.04
N PRO A 250 -2.52 21.37 10.92
CA PRO A 250 -2.63 20.82 12.27
C PRO A 250 -3.11 19.38 12.23
N TYR A 251 -2.62 18.57 13.18
CA TYR A 251 -3.04 17.19 13.41
C TYR A 251 -3.09 16.88 14.91
N GLU A 252 -3.64 15.73 15.25
CA GLU A 252 -3.76 15.28 16.62
C GLU A 252 -3.26 13.84 16.76
N LEU A 253 -2.44 13.60 17.79
CA LEU A 253 -1.88 12.27 18.05
C LEU A 253 -2.81 11.47 18.93
N PHE A 254 -3.06 10.24 18.54
CA PHE A 254 -3.81 9.26 19.33
C PHE A 254 -2.98 7.99 19.53
N GLN A 255 -3.22 7.36 20.66
CA GLN A 255 -2.74 6.02 20.99
C GLN A 255 -3.82 5.29 21.78
N SER A 256 -3.79 3.97 21.75
CA SER A 256 -4.70 3.15 22.53
C SER A 256 -4.46 3.33 24.03
N ASP A 257 -5.53 3.29 24.81
CA ASP A 257 -5.43 3.27 26.28
C ASP A 257 -4.79 1.95 26.72
N SER A 258 -4.07 1.96 27.83
CA SER A 258 -3.35 0.76 28.33
C SER A 258 -4.29 -0.41 28.67
N ASP A 259 -5.53 -0.11 29.03
CA ASP A 259 -6.61 -1.05 29.35
C ASP A 259 -7.63 -1.20 28.21
N ALA A 260 -7.30 -0.75 26.98
CA ALA A 260 -8.15 -0.93 25.82
C ALA A 260 -8.42 -2.41 25.53
N LEU A 261 -9.66 -2.69 25.15
CA LEU A 261 -10.10 -4.05 24.83
C LEU A 261 -9.84 -4.37 23.37
N TYR A 262 -9.29 -5.54 23.13
CA TYR A 262 -9.03 -6.09 21.79
C TYR A 262 -9.77 -7.41 21.61
N HIS A 263 -10.22 -7.66 20.37
CA HIS A 263 -10.81 -8.95 20.01
C HIS A 263 -9.82 -10.10 20.23
N SER A 264 -8.57 -9.89 19.81
CA SER A 264 -7.45 -10.83 20.04
C SER A 264 -6.13 -10.07 20.07
N LYS A 265 -5.11 -10.71 20.64
CA LYS A 265 -3.74 -10.17 20.72
C LYS A 265 -2.78 -11.26 20.27
N TYR A 266 -1.88 -10.89 19.36
CA TYR A 266 -0.80 -11.73 18.87
C TYR A 266 0.54 -11.11 19.26
N HIS A 267 1.50 -11.95 19.62
CA HIS A 267 2.81 -11.51 20.05
C HIS A 267 3.89 -12.31 19.32
N TYR A 268 4.84 -11.59 18.72
CA TYR A 268 5.94 -12.15 17.96
C TYR A 268 7.28 -11.63 18.50
N ASN A 269 8.27 -12.50 18.58
CA ASN A 269 9.66 -12.07 18.69
C ASN A 269 10.30 -12.14 17.29
N VAL A 270 10.75 -10.99 16.77
CA VAL A 270 11.30 -10.94 15.40
C VAL A 270 12.55 -11.80 15.22
N ARG A 271 13.24 -12.16 16.30
CA ARG A 271 14.41 -13.05 16.26
C ARG A 271 14.06 -14.50 15.90
N ASP A 272 12.81 -14.89 16.14
CA ASP A 272 12.32 -16.24 15.88
C ASP A 272 11.71 -16.36 14.48
N LEU A 273 11.63 -15.25 13.73
CA LEU A 273 11.06 -15.21 12.40
C LEU A 273 12.12 -15.43 11.32
N GLU A 274 11.69 -16.05 10.24
CA GLU A 274 12.48 -16.30 9.05
C GLU A 274 11.90 -15.59 7.83
N PRO A 275 12.68 -15.33 6.76
CA PRO A 275 12.14 -14.87 5.49
C PRO A 275 11.06 -15.82 4.97
N VAL A 276 9.92 -15.25 4.56
CA VAL A 276 8.75 -15.99 4.11
C VAL A 276 8.28 -15.55 2.73
N VAL A 277 7.55 -16.42 2.08
CA VAL A 277 6.79 -16.13 0.85
C VAL A 277 5.34 -16.53 1.02
N ALA A 278 4.44 -15.86 0.33
CA ALA A 278 3.11 -16.42 0.06
C ALA A 278 3.14 -17.15 -1.29
N GLN A 279 2.90 -18.44 -1.27
CA GLN A 279 2.84 -19.27 -2.47
C GLN A 279 1.58 -18.96 -3.29
N PRO A 280 1.56 -19.22 -4.61
CA PRO A 280 0.32 -19.15 -5.39
C PRO A 280 -0.78 -20.06 -4.77
N HIS A 281 -2.04 -19.65 -4.68
CA HIS A 281 -2.68 -18.44 -5.26
C HIS A 281 -3.41 -17.66 -4.16
N SER A 282 -2.83 -17.55 -2.99
CA SER A 282 -3.41 -16.83 -1.86
C SER A 282 -2.32 -16.15 -1.01
N PRO A 283 -2.55 -14.91 -0.51
CA PRO A 283 -1.57 -14.22 0.34
C PRO A 283 -1.28 -14.91 1.68
N ASP A 284 -2.19 -15.76 2.16
CA ASP A 284 -2.04 -16.54 3.39
C ASP A 284 -1.39 -17.91 3.20
N ASN A 285 -1.10 -18.31 1.95
CA ASN A 285 -0.40 -19.57 1.65
C ASN A 285 1.10 -19.42 1.94
N ARG A 286 1.39 -19.16 3.23
CA ARG A 286 2.76 -18.90 3.71
C ARG A 286 3.63 -20.14 3.68
N ALA A 287 4.87 -19.93 3.28
CA ALA A 287 5.97 -20.87 3.46
C ALA A 287 7.25 -20.12 3.84
N THR A 288 8.16 -20.74 4.61
CA THR A 288 9.51 -20.18 4.75
C THR A 288 10.23 -20.29 3.41
N VAL A 289 11.05 -19.29 3.07
CA VAL A 289 11.78 -19.31 1.79
C VAL A 289 12.61 -20.58 1.65
N ARG A 290 13.22 -21.06 2.74
CA ARG A 290 14.01 -22.31 2.75
C ARG A 290 13.19 -23.54 2.42
N SER A 291 11.94 -23.62 2.85
CA SER A 291 11.09 -24.80 2.58
C SER A 291 10.69 -24.94 1.11
N VAL A 292 10.71 -23.84 0.35
CA VAL A 292 10.38 -23.80 -1.08
C VAL A 292 11.58 -23.43 -1.96
N ALA A 293 12.78 -23.38 -1.37
CA ALA A 293 14.01 -23.03 -2.07
C ALA A 293 14.27 -23.95 -3.26
N GLY A 294 14.82 -23.39 -4.34
CA GLY A 294 15.09 -24.13 -5.57
C GLY A 294 13.91 -24.20 -6.54
N THR A 295 12.71 -23.75 -6.18
CA THR A 295 11.59 -23.61 -7.12
C THR A 295 11.98 -22.64 -8.23
N LYS A 296 12.01 -23.09 -9.50
CA LYS A 296 12.36 -22.26 -10.65
C LYS A 296 11.37 -21.12 -10.84
N ILE A 297 11.90 -19.95 -11.13
CA ILE A 297 11.11 -18.76 -11.49
C ILE A 297 11.44 -18.30 -12.90
N THR A 298 10.52 -17.59 -13.54
CA THR A 298 10.71 -17.01 -14.88
C THR A 298 10.87 -15.50 -14.83
N LYS A 299 10.40 -14.88 -13.75
CA LYS A 299 10.34 -13.42 -13.64
C LYS A 299 10.46 -12.98 -12.17
N SER A 300 11.10 -11.83 -11.94
CA SER A 300 11.06 -11.09 -10.68
C SER A 300 10.48 -9.71 -10.90
N TYR A 301 9.62 -9.26 -9.98
CA TYR A 301 8.98 -7.94 -10.00
C TYR A 301 9.16 -7.25 -8.65
N ILE A 302 9.86 -6.12 -8.64
CA ILE A 302 10.06 -5.28 -7.45
C ILE A 302 9.38 -3.93 -7.73
N GLY A 303 8.27 -3.68 -7.05
CA GLY A 303 7.42 -2.52 -7.31
C GLY A 303 6.12 -2.55 -6.53
N SER A 304 5.14 -1.75 -6.95
CA SER A 304 3.83 -1.55 -6.31
C SER A 304 3.86 -0.67 -5.05
N CYS A 305 2.70 -0.38 -4.47
CA CYS A 305 2.60 0.37 -3.21
C CYS A 305 3.28 -0.33 -2.02
N THR A 306 3.45 -1.65 -2.06
CA THR A 306 4.09 -2.44 -1.00
C THR A 306 5.59 -2.64 -1.18
N GLY A 307 6.11 -2.60 -2.41
CA GLY A 307 7.51 -2.95 -2.66
C GLY A 307 8.22 -2.02 -3.65
N GLY A 308 7.66 -0.84 -3.91
CA GLY A 308 8.19 0.13 -4.86
C GLY A 308 8.65 1.45 -4.23
N LYS A 309 8.89 1.48 -2.92
CA LYS A 309 9.38 2.65 -2.19
C LYS A 309 10.91 2.67 -2.14
N LEU A 310 11.51 3.77 -1.72
CA LEU A 310 12.96 3.91 -1.72
C LEU A 310 13.65 2.87 -0.84
N THR A 311 13.14 2.60 0.35
CA THR A 311 13.70 1.57 1.25
C THR A 311 13.69 0.18 0.63
N ASP A 312 12.64 -0.17 -0.13
CA ASP A 312 12.54 -1.45 -0.84
C ASP A 312 13.66 -1.60 -1.87
N PHE A 313 13.97 -0.52 -2.60
CA PHE A 313 15.03 -0.50 -3.59
C PHE A 313 16.43 -0.49 -2.97
N VAL A 314 16.63 0.17 -1.83
CA VAL A 314 17.87 0.07 -1.07
C VAL A 314 18.14 -1.37 -0.63
N MET A 315 17.10 -2.07 -0.14
CA MET A 315 17.19 -3.48 0.24
C MET A 315 17.50 -4.38 -0.96
N ALA A 316 16.83 -4.18 -2.10
CA ALA A 316 17.12 -4.91 -3.33
C ALA A 316 18.54 -4.65 -3.84
N ALA A 317 19.01 -3.40 -3.76
CA ALA A 317 20.35 -3.02 -4.19
C ALA A 317 21.46 -3.66 -3.36
N LYS A 318 21.26 -3.87 -2.04
CA LYS A 318 22.21 -4.61 -1.19
C LYS A 318 22.51 -6.01 -1.73
N ILE A 319 21.49 -6.66 -2.30
CA ILE A 319 21.60 -8.02 -2.86
C ILE A 319 22.14 -7.96 -4.30
N LEU A 320 21.67 -7.00 -5.13
CA LEU A 320 21.94 -6.97 -6.57
C LEU A 320 23.28 -6.33 -6.94
N LYS A 321 23.91 -5.58 -6.05
CA LYS A 321 25.18 -4.92 -6.33
C LYS A 321 26.28 -5.90 -6.73
N GLY A 322 26.85 -5.72 -7.92
CA GLY A 322 27.90 -6.61 -8.46
C GLY A 322 27.40 -7.97 -8.93
N GLN A 323 26.11 -8.22 -8.92
CA GLN A 323 25.47 -9.46 -9.36
C GLN A 323 24.86 -9.30 -10.77
N LYS A 324 24.43 -10.40 -11.37
CA LYS A 324 23.63 -10.45 -12.58
C LYS A 324 22.36 -11.24 -12.36
N VAL A 325 21.25 -10.74 -12.85
CA VAL A 325 19.97 -11.48 -12.78
C VAL A 325 19.92 -12.59 -13.84
N ALA A 326 19.39 -13.74 -13.47
CA ALA A 326 19.21 -14.89 -14.35
C ALA A 326 17.85 -14.89 -15.06
N VAL A 327 16.90 -14.06 -14.62
CA VAL A 327 15.54 -13.97 -15.16
C VAL A 327 15.14 -12.54 -15.41
N THR A 328 14.11 -12.33 -16.24
CA THR A 328 13.53 -10.99 -16.45
C THR A 328 13.18 -10.37 -15.12
N THR A 329 13.80 -9.23 -14.80
CA THR A 329 13.61 -8.54 -13.53
C THR A 329 13.19 -7.10 -13.78
N ASN A 330 12.00 -6.74 -13.27
CA ASN A 330 11.41 -5.41 -13.42
C ASN A 330 11.53 -4.64 -12.10
N ILE A 331 12.07 -3.44 -12.17
CA ILE A 331 12.14 -2.45 -11.11
C ILE A 331 11.12 -1.36 -11.44
N VAL A 332 10.05 -1.24 -10.65
CA VAL A 332 8.96 -0.29 -10.93
C VAL A 332 8.77 0.62 -9.72
N PRO A 333 9.34 1.84 -9.74
CA PRO A 333 9.17 2.80 -8.66
C PRO A 333 7.69 3.11 -8.40
N ALA A 334 7.32 3.32 -7.13
CA ALA A 334 5.95 3.69 -6.80
C ALA A 334 5.64 5.12 -7.28
N THR A 335 6.57 6.05 -7.15
CA THR A 335 6.33 7.46 -7.45
C THR A 335 7.42 8.08 -8.31
N VAL A 336 7.11 9.24 -8.89
CA VAL A 336 8.09 10.05 -9.62
C VAL A 336 9.23 10.49 -8.68
N GLN A 337 8.92 10.75 -7.41
CA GLN A 337 9.95 11.09 -6.42
C GLN A 337 10.89 9.91 -6.19
N VAL A 338 10.36 8.71 -5.97
CA VAL A 338 11.17 7.49 -5.83
C VAL A 338 12.00 7.24 -7.08
N ALA A 339 11.42 7.40 -8.28
CA ALA A 339 12.16 7.22 -9.53
C ALA A 339 13.37 8.18 -9.65
N ARG A 340 13.20 9.44 -9.23
CA ARG A 340 14.31 10.41 -9.15
C ARG A 340 15.33 10.01 -8.09
N SER A 341 14.87 9.52 -6.95
CA SER A 341 15.76 9.05 -5.87
C SER A 341 16.62 7.86 -6.32
N LEU A 342 16.14 7.00 -7.23
CA LEU A 342 17.00 5.92 -7.77
C LEU A 342 18.24 6.46 -8.50
N GLU A 343 18.18 7.68 -9.04
CA GLU A 343 19.32 8.31 -9.75
C GLU A 343 20.29 8.98 -8.79
N THR A 344 19.80 9.51 -7.66
CA THR A 344 20.58 10.33 -6.71
C THR A 344 21.06 9.55 -5.51
N GLU A 345 20.24 8.65 -4.98
CA GLU A 345 20.60 7.82 -3.83
C GLU A 345 21.62 6.75 -4.21
N GLN A 346 22.57 6.53 -3.31
CA GLN A 346 23.70 5.64 -3.53
C GLN A 346 23.75 4.53 -2.49
N TYR A 347 24.13 3.35 -2.93
CA TYR A 347 24.57 2.27 -2.08
C TYR A 347 26.04 1.97 -2.37
N GLU A 348 26.90 2.15 -1.35
CA GLU A 348 28.36 2.02 -1.45
C GLU A 348 28.97 2.76 -2.67
N GLY A 349 28.58 4.01 -2.86
CA GLY A 349 29.15 4.91 -3.87
C GLY A 349 28.63 4.71 -5.30
N VAL A 350 27.61 3.86 -5.51
CA VAL A 350 26.96 3.63 -6.83
C VAL A 350 25.48 3.96 -6.70
N SER A 351 24.92 4.72 -7.69
CA SER A 351 23.50 5.03 -7.68
C SER A 351 22.63 3.76 -7.77
N LEU A 352 21.47 3.77 -7.12
CA LEU A 352 20.58 2.61 -7.12
C LEU A 352 20.19 2.21 -8.55
N LYS A 353 19.88 3.19 -9.40
CA LYS A 353 19.55 2.96 -10.82
C LYS A 353 20.67 2.22 -11.53
N LYS A 354 21.92 2.68 -11.38
CA LYS A 354 23.07 2.03 -12.00
C LYS A 354 23.28 0.60 -11.48
N ILE A 355 23.06 0.34 -10.19
CA ILE A 355 23.14 -1.02 -9.65
C ILE A 355 22.14 -1.93 -10.36
N PHE A 356 20.89 -1.49 -10.54
CA PHE A 356 19.85 -2.28 -11.21
C PHE A 356 20.16 -2.49 -12.70
N GLU A 357 20.56 -1.45 -13.41
CA GLU A 357 20.94 -1.53 -14.82
C GLU A 357 22.16 -2.45 -15.01
N ASP A 358 23.19 -2.30 -14.17
CA ASP A 358 24.39 -3.16 -14.20
C ASP A 358 24.03 -4.62 -13.88
N ALA A 359 23.05 -4.87 -13.00
CA ALA A 359 22.55 -6.22 -12.73
C ALA A 359 21.74 -6.82 -13.90
N GLY A 360 21.31 -6.01 -14.87
CA GLY A 360 20.48 -6.42 -15.99
C GLY A 360 18.97 -6.32 -15.75
N CYS A 361 18.57 -5.52 -14.73
CA CYS A 361 17.15 -5.23 -14.48
C CYS A 361 16.62 -4.18 -15.44
N SER A 362 15.32 -4.23 -15.74
CA SER A 362 14.59 -3.19 -16.46
C SER A 362 13.95 -2.22 -15.47
N VAL A 363 14.35 -0.95 -15.50
CA VAL A 363 13.76 0.11 -14.68
C VAL A 363 12.65 0.79 -15.48
N ALA A 364 11.42 0.77 -14.95
CA ALA A 364 10.23 1.29 -15.63
C ALA A 364 9.72 2.61 -15.03
N LEU A 365 8.73 3.21 -15.70
CA LEU A 365 8.01 4.37 -15.20
C LEU A 365 7.15 4.01 -13.97
N PRO A 366 6.94 4.93 -13.02
CA PRO A 366 6.11 4.71 -11.84
C PRO A 366 4.67 4.36 -12.21
N SER A 367 4.19 3.19 -11.77
CA SER A 367 2.77 2.81 -11.94
C SER A 367 2.36 1.64 -11.05
N CYS A 368 1.06 1.44 -10.84
CA CYS A 368 0.49 0.27 -10.18
C CYS A 368 -0.12 -0.74 -11.18
N ALA A 369 0.03 -0.52 -12.47
CA ALA A 369 -0.66 -1.28 -13.52
C ALA A 369 -0.45 -2.80 -13.44
N ALA A 370 0.80 -3.27 -13.28
CA ALA A 370 1.11 -4.70 -13.21
C ALA A 370 0.48 -5.38 -11.97
N CYS A 371 0.35 -4.66 -10.86
CA CYS A 371 -0.26 -5.16 -9.63
C CYS A 371 -1.77 -5.47 -9.79
N LEU A 372 -2.44 -4.83 -10.76
CA LEU A 372 -3.86 -5.06 -11.08
C LEU A 372 -4.05 -5.82 -12.41
N GLY A 373 -2.99 -6.40 -12.95
CA GLY A 373 -3.04 -7.15 -14.19
C GLY A 373 -3.26 -6.31 -15.45
N GLY A 374 -3.03 -5.02 -15.39
CA GLY A 374 -3.12 -3.98 -16.40
C GLY A 374 -3.31 -4.35 -17.89
N PRO A 375 -3.39 -3.40 -18.80
CA PRO A 375 -3.43 -3.65 -20.24
C PRO A 375 -2.26 -4.52 -20.74
N ALA A 376 -2.38 -5.11 -21.94
CA ALA A 376 -1.40 -6.09 -22.43
C ALA A 376 0.03 -5.55 -22.58
N ASP A 377 0.18 -4.24 -22.75
CA ASP A 377 1.45 -3.52 -22.87
C ASP A 377 2.07 -3.06 -21.54
N THR A 378 1.48 -3.48 -20.40
CA THR A 378 1.98 -3.12 -19.06
C THR A 378 3.30 -3.84 -18.74
N VAL A 379 4.30 -3.07 -18.32
CA VAL A 379 5.60 -3.61 -17.87
C VAL A 379 5.41 -4.45 -16.60
N GLY A 380 5.97 -5.66 -16.61
CA GLY A 380 5.89 -6.57 -15.46
C GLY A 380 4.63 -7.44 -15.42
N ARG A 381 3.68 -7.24 -16.33
CA ARG A 381 2.51 -8.12 -16.49
C ARG A 381 2.93 -9.56 -16.74
N SER A 382 2.30 -10.52 -16.04
CA SER A 382 2.56 -11.95 -16.24
C SER A 382 1.83 -12.50 -17.47
N VAL A 383 2.47 -13.46 -18.12
CA VAL A 383 1.89 -14.26 -19.21
C VAL A 383 1.72 -15.72 -18.79
N ASP A 384 1.14 -16.54 -19.66
CA ASP A 384 0.92 -17.96 -19.35
C ASP A 384 2.25 -18.67 -19.04
N ASN A 385 2.20 -19.55 -18.03
CA ASN A 385 3.33 -20.32 -17.49
C ASN A 385 4.42 -19.47 -16.79
N ASP A 386 4.21 -18.19 -16.57
CA ASP A 386 5.10 -17.43 -15.70
C ASP A 386 5.03 -17.94 -14.25
N ILE A 387 6.20 -18.07 -13.65
CA ILE A 387 6.38 -18.20 -12.20
C ILE A 387 7.10 -16.95 -11.74
N VAL A 388 6.35 -16.09 -11.07
CA VAL A 388 6.81 -14.74 -10.70
C VAL A 388 7.09 -14.66 -9.21
N VAL A 389 8.23 -14.12 -8.81
CA VAL A 389 8.43 -13.62 -7.44
C VAL A 389 8.18 -12.11 -7.45
N SER A 390 7.30 -11.65 -6.56
CA SER A 390 6.79 -10.28 -6.62
C SER A 390 6.69 -9.65 -5.24
N THR A 391 7.02 -8.37 -5.17
CA THR A 391 6.80 -7.54 -3.97
C THR A 391 5.40 -6.93 -3.90
N THR A 392 4.51 -7.26 -4.84
CA THR A 392 3.11 -6.85 -4.82
C THR A 392 2.34 -7.44 -3.63
N ASN A 393 1.09 -7.06 -3.45
CA ASN A 393 0.29 -7.40 -2.27
C ASN A 393 -0.67 -8.58 -2.48
N ARG A 394 -1.01 -8.94 -3.72
CA ARG A 394 -1.97 -10.02 -4.05
C ARG A 394 -1.42 -10.94 -5.12
N ASN A 395 -1.74 -12.24 -4.97
CA ASN A 395 -1.29 -13.29 -5.89
C ASN A 395 -2.43 -14.22 -6.35
N PHE A 396 -3.68 -13.77 -6.28
CA PHE A 396 -4.82 -14.51 -6.84
C PHE A 396 -4.65 -14.75 -8.35
N PRO A 397 -5.26 -15.81 -8.91
CA PRO A 397 -5.20 -16.08 -10.34
C PRO A 397 -5.63 -14.87 -11.20
N GLY A 398 -4.79 -14.46 -12.13
CA GLY A 398 -5.03 -13.29 -12.99
C GLY A 398 -4.65 -11.94 -12.38
N ARG A 399 -4.27 -11.88 -11.10
CA ARG A 399 -4.00 -10.59 -10.42
C ARG A 399 -2.87 -9.79 -11.07
N MET A 400 -1.82 -10.46 -11.56
CA MET A 400 -0.71 -9.81 -12.29
C MET A 400 -0.76 -10.04 -13.81
N GLY A 401 -1.89 -10.46 -14.37
CA GLY A 401 -2.08 -10.69 -15.81
C GLY A 401 -2.70 -12.04 -16.13
N SER A 402 -1.92 -13.06 -16.47
CA SER A 402 -2.46 -14.39 -16.78
C SER A 402 -3.02 -15.11 -15.55
N LYS A 403 -4.17 -15.79 -15.75
CA LYS A 403 -4.75 -16.71 -14.74
C LYS A 403 -3.94 -18.00 -14.57
N HIS A 404 -3.05 -18.29 -15.52
CA HIS A 404 -2.21 -19.49 -15.53
C HIS A 404 -0.79 -19.22 -15.01
N ALA A 405 -0.50 -18.00 -14.57
CA ALA A 405 0.75 -17.65 -13.92
C ALA A 405 0.69 -17.93 -12.42
N GLY A 406 1.78 -18.46 -11.87
CA GLY A 406 1.99 -18.59 -10.42
C GLY A 406 2.74 -17.37 -9.87
N VAL A 407 2.18 -16.67 -8.88
CA VAL A 407 2.84 -15.51 -8.26
C VAL A 407 3.16 -15.83 -6.80
N TYR A 408 4.43 -15.70 -6.44
CA TYR A 408 4.92 -15.75 -5.06
C TYR A 408 5.06 -14.32 -4.54
N LEU A 409 4.39 -13.99 -3.45
CA LEU A 409 4.63 -12.72 -2.77
C LEU A 409 5.87 -12.85 -1.87
N ALA A 410 6.75 -11.87 -1.94
CA ALA A 410 8.01 -11.89 -1.21
C ALA A 410 8.48 -10.48 -0.83
N SER A 411 9.44 -10.42 0.10
CA SER A 411 10.15 -9.18 0.40
C SER A 411 11.07 -8.75 -0.75
N PRO A 412 11.50 -7.48 -0.82
CA PRO A 412 12.47 -7.02 -1.81
C PRO A 412 13.79 -7.80 -1.77
N LEU A 413 14.23 -8.20 -0.57
CA LEU A 413 15.44 -9.01 -0.38
C LEU A 413 15.29 -10.38 -1.04
N THR A 414 14.20 -11.08 -0.76
CA THR A 414 13.92 -12.41 -1.34
C THR A 414 13.71 -12.33 -2.85
N ALA A 415 13.02 -11.30 -3.34
CA ALA A 415 12.80 -11.09 -4.77
C ALA A 415 14.12 -10.83 -5.52
N ALA A 416 15.02 -10.04 -4.95
CA ALA A 416 16.33 -9.77 -5.50
C ALA A 416 17.24 -11.02 -5.51
N ALA A 417 17.31 -11.75 -4.40
CA ALA A 417 18.10 -13.00 -4.31
C ALA A 417 17.61 -14.06 -5.31
N SER A 418 16.28 -14.19 -5.43
CA SER A 418 15.66 -15.13 -6.38
C SER A 418 15.91 -14.72 -7.83
N ALA A 419 15.97 -13.43 -8.13
CA ALA A 419 16.28 -12.92 -9.47
C ALA A 419 17.68 -13.32 -9.93
N ILE A 420 18.68 -13.32 -9.04
CA ILE A 420 20.06 -13.68 -9.33
C ILE A 420 20.15 -15.17 -9.68
N THR A 421 19.49 -16.04 -8.92
CA THR A 421 19.63 -17.49 -9.08
C THR A 421 18.65 -18.11 -10.08
N GLY A 422 17.61 -17.38 -10.47
CA GLY A 422 16.48 -17.92 -11.25
C GLY A 422 15.62 -18.95 -10.51
N LYS A 423 15.68 -18.94 -9.17
CA LYS A 423 14.93 -19.84 -8.28
C LYS A 423 14.56 -19.08 -7.00
N LEU A 424 13.54 -19.57 -6.28
CA LEU A 424 13.29 -19.09 -4.91
C LEU A 424 14.54 -19.33 -4.07
N THR A 425 15.08 -18.26 -3.50
CA THR A 425 16.36 -18.25 -2.78
C THR A 425 16.26 -17.42 -1.50
N ASP A 426 16.79 -17.98 -0.44
CA ASP A 426 16.85 -17.30 0.87
C ASP A 426 17.80 -16.10 0.78
N PRO A 427 17.35 -14.89 1.12
CA PRO A 427 18.18 -13.69 1.03
C PRO A 427 19.40 -13.72 1.96
N ARG A 428 19.38 -14.56 3.01
CA ARG A 428 20.52 -14.76 3.93
C ARG A 428 21.76 -15.34 3.25
N ASP A 429 21.59 -15.95 2.09
CA ASP A 429 22.72 -16.47 1.30
C ASP A 429 23.52 -15.35 0.60
N PHE A 430 23.02 -14.11 0.63
CA PHE A 430 23.61 -12.94 -0.03
C PHE A 430 23.90 -11.75 0.92
N LEU A 431 23.62 -11.88 2.22
CA LEU A 431 23.80 -10.81 3.23
C LEU A 431 25.05 -11.00 4.08
#